data_389be721d1bb427518c697855f78af59
#
_entry.id   389be721d1bb427518c697855f78af59
#
_cell.length_a   1.000
_cell.length_b   1.000
_cell.length_c   1.000
_cell.angle_alpha   90.00
_cell.angle_beta   90.00
_cell.angle_gamma   90.00
#
_symmetry.space_group_name_H-M   'P 1'
#
loop_
_entity.id
_entity.type
_entity.pdbx_description
1 polymer ?
#
loop_
_entity_poly.entity_id
_entity_poly.type
_entity_poly.pdbx_seq_one_letter_code
_entity_poly.pdbx_strand_id
1 'polypeptide(L)'
;MTENQYLIDFYNQYDEDSRLALKHGSVEFLTTMRYIEKYRKPGDRVLEIGAGTGRYSHALARQGCAVDAVELVGHNIDVFRKNTQAGENITITQGNAMDLSAFPDNGYDITLLLGPLYHLYTKEDKLQALREAIRVTKPGGVIFAAYV
;
A
#
# COMPACT_ATOMS: atom_id res chain seq x y z
N MET A 1 -23.88 6.79 6.38
CA MET A 1 -22.56 6.85 5.72
C MET A 1 -21.85 5.53 5.96
N THR A 2 -21.34 4.88 4.93
CA THR A 2 -20.55 3.66 5.10
C THR A 2 -19.17 3.98 5.63
N GLU A 3 -18.50 3.02 6.24
CA GLU A 3 -17.08 3.18 6.67
C GLU A 3 -16.18 3.60 5.50
N ASN A 4 -16.40 3.00 4.33
CA ASN A 4 -15.66 3.37 3.13
C ASN A 4 -15.94 4.82 2.70
N GLN A 5 -17.18 5.27 2.81
CA GLN A 5 -17.52 6.66 2.47
C GLN A 5 -16.84 7.66 3.42
N TYR A 6 -16.86 7.36 4.72
CA TYR A 6 -16.16 8.18 5.71
C TYR A 6 -14.66 8.27 5.39
N LEU A 7 -14.05 7.15 5.06
CA LEU A 7 -12.62 7.08 4.74
C LEU A 7 -12.30 7.89 3.47
N ILE A 8 -13.13 7.77 2.45
CA ILE A 8 -12.98 8.54 1.21
C ILE A 8 -13.08 10.04 1.50
N ASP A 9 -14.08 10.46 2.28
CA ASP A 9 -14.30 11.87 2.62
C ASP A 9 -13.13 12.40 3.45
N PHE A 10 -12.62 11.62 4.40
CA PHE A 10 -11.46 11.99 5.23
C PHE A 10 -10.24 12.26 4.36
N TYR A 11 -9.87 11.33 3.48
CA TYR A 11 -8.68 11.47 2.65
C TYR A 11 -8.84 12.47 1.50
N ASN A 12 -10.04 12.76 1.06
CA ASN A 12 -10.27 13.86 0.13
C ASN A 12 -9.98 15.23 0.75
N GLN A 13 -10.07 15.34 2.09
CA GLN A 13 -9.79 16.57 2.83
C GLN A 13 -8.37 16.60 3.40
N TYR A 14 -7.72 15.45 3.49
CA TYR A 14 -6.42 15.30 4.12
C TYR A 14 -5.31 15.11 3.08
N ASP A 15 -4.29 15.96 3.16
CA ASP A 15 -3.14 15.86 2.26
C ASP A 15 -2.13 14.83 2.78
N GLU A 16 -2.29 13.59 2.34
CA GLU A 16 -1.42 12.47 2.72
C GLU A 16 0.03 12.67 2.26
N ASP A 17 0.22 13.28 1.10
CA ASP A 17 1.57 13.55 0.58
C ASP A 17 2.30 14.55 1.47
N SER A 18 1.63 15.62 1.88
CA SER A 18 2.18 16.58 2.86
C SER A 18 2.46 15.93 4.21
N ARG A 19 1.60 15.02 4.69
CA ARG A 19 1.82 14.29 5.93
C ARG A 19 3.13 13.50 5.89
N LEU A 20 3.36 12.79 4.79
CA LEU A 20 4.59 12.00 4.60
C LEU A 20 5.84 12.86 4.43
N ALA A 21 5.69 14.09 3.96
CA ALA A 21 6.79 15.05 3.83
C ALA A 21 7.18 15.72 5.15
N LEU A 22 6.32 15.69 6.18
CA LEU A 22 6.63 16.21 7.51
C LEU A 22 7.72 15.36 8.19
N LYS A 23 8.40 15.95 9.20
CA LYS A 23 9.50 15.27 9.92
C LYS A 23 9.09 13.90 10.45
N HIS A 24 7.90 13.78 11.06
CA HIS A 24 7.39 12.50 11.55
C HIS A 24 7.17 11.48 10.42
N GLY A 25 6.56 11.91 9.33
CA GLY A 25 6.34 11.08 8.16
C GLY A 25 7.65 10.64 7.51
N SER A 26 8.67 11.50 7.51
CA SER A 26 10.00 11.15 7.00
C SER A 26 10.68 10.09 7.84
N VAL A 27 10.60 10.16 9.17
CA VAL A 27 11.14 9.14 10.07
C VAL A 27 10.41 7.81 9.89
N GLU A 28 9.08 7.83 9.86
CA GLU A 28 8.25 6.66 9.59
C GLU A 28 8.62 6.00 8.27
N PHE A 29 8.71 6.79 7.20
CA PHE A 29 9.08 6.31 5.88
C PHE A 29 10.46 5.67 5.86
N LEU A 30 11.48 6.35 6.37
CA LEU A 30 12.85 5.87 6.37
C LEU A 30 12.99 4.59 7.20
N THR A 31 12.33 4.53 8.35
CA THR A 31 12.35 3.35 9.22
C THR A 31 11.67 2.15 8.52
N THR A 32 10.52 2.36 7.95
CA THR A 32 9.78 1.30 7.23
C THR A 32 10.58 0.81 6.03
N MET A 33 11.13 1.72 5.23
CA MET A 33 11.97 1.35 4.08
C MET A 33 13.20 0.56 4.51
N ARG A 34 13.79 0.89 5.65
CA ARG A 34 14.95 0.14 6.19
C ARG A 34 14.59 -1.30 6.50
N TYR A 35 13.39 -1.56 7.05
CA TYR A 35 12.93 -2.92 7.28
C TYR A 35 12.61 -3.65 5.97
N ILE A 36 11.98 -2.98 5.03
CA ILE A 36 11.69 -3.56 3.71
C ILE A 36 13.00 -3.98 3.01
N GLU A 37 14.01 -3.13 3.04
CA GLU A 37 15.31 -3.40 2.42
C GLU A 37 15.98 -4.68 2.93
N LYS A 38 15.73 -5.10 4.17
CA LYS A 38 16.29 -6.36 4.71
C LYS A 38 15.78 -7.59 3.97
N TYR A 39 14.60 -7.52 3.38
CA TYR A 39 13.92 -8.66 2.77
C TYR A 39 13.79 -8.53 1.26
N ARG A 40 13.88 -7.31 0.74
CA ARG A 40 13.73 -7.03 -0.68
C ARG A 40 14.93 -7.57 -1.48
N LYS A 41 14.62 -8.19 -2.62
CA LYS A 41 15.60 -8.60 -3.63
C LYS A 41 15.32 -7.86 -4.93
N PRO A 42 16.35 -7.60 -5.78
CA PRO A 42 16.13 -7.02 -7.10
C PRO A 42 15.14 -7.84 -7.92
N GLY A 43 14.19 -7.16 -8.56
CA GLY A 43 13.17 -7.81 -9.36
C GLY A 43 11.98 -8.36 -8.59
N ASP A 44 11.91 -8.21 -7.28
CA ASP A 44 10.76 -8.65 -6.49
C ASP A 44 9.47 -8.00 -6.98
N ARG A 45 8.39 -8.78 -6.91
CA ARG A 45 7.03 -8.30 -7.11
C ARG A 45 6.46 -7.86 -5.78
N VAL A 46 6.01 -6.60 -5.74
CA VAL A 46 5.46 -5.97 -4.53
C VAL A 46 4.01 -5.56 -4.77
N LEU A 47 3.14 -5.86 -3.80
CA LEU A 47 1.80 -5.27 -3.74
C LEU A 47 1.75 -4.32 -2.55
N GLU A 48 1.39 -3.07 -2.79
CA GLU A 48 1.06 -2.13 -1.72
C GLU A 48 -0.45 -1.94 -1.64
N ILE A 49 -1.03 -2.30 -0.50
CA ILE A 49 -2.47 -2.18 -0.22
C ILE A 49 -2.70 -0.91 0.59
N GLY A 50 -3.53 -0.01 0.08
CA GLY A 50 -3.73 1.29 0.68
C GLY A 50 -2.54 2.22 0.42
N ALA A 51 -2.16 2.32 -0.85
CA ALA A 51 -0.91 2.99 -1.26
C ALA A 51 -0.89 4.50 -1.03
N GLY A 52 -2.04 5.13 -0.83
CA GLY A 52 -2.12 6.58 -0.71
C GLY A 52 -1.61 7.27 -1.97
N THR A 53 -0.71 8.21 -1.81
CA THR A 53 -0.08 8.92 -2.93
C THR A 53 1.13 8.19 -3.51
N GLY A 54 1.50 7.03 -2.93
CA GLY A 54 2.45 6.09 -3.53
C GLY A 54 3.89 6.25 -3.10
N ARG A 55 4.19 6.87 -1.99
CA ARG A 55 5.57 7.13 -1.58
C ARG A 55 6.42 5.86 -1.49
N TYR A 56 5.90 4.79 -0.88
CA TYR A 56 6.57 3.49 -0.82
C TYR A 56 6.62 2.82 -2.20
N SER A 57 5.49 2.80 -2.89
CA SER A 57 5.38 2.18 -4.21
C SER A 57 6.38 2.78 -5.20
N HIS A 58 6.46 4.11 -5.28
CA HIS A 58 7.40 4.79 -6.17
C HIS A 58 8.85 4.53 -5.78
N ALA A 59 9.17 4.56 -4.48
CA ALA A 59 10.52 4.28 -4.01
C ALA A 59 10.98 2.87 -4.38
N LEU A 60 10.10 1.87 -4.22
CA LEU A 60 10.41 0.48 -4.56
C LEU A 60 10.50 0.27 -6.07
N ALA A 61 9.64 0.91 -6.84
CA ALA A 61 9.71 0.84 -8.30
C ALA A 61 11.02 1.45 -8.84
N ARG A 62 11.48 2.53 -8.24
CA ARG A 62 12.79 3.14 -8.59
C ARG A 62 13.97 2.25 -8.23
N GLN A 63 13.80 1.34 -7.28
CA GLN A 63 14.81 0.35 -6.90
C GLN A 63 14.73 -0.93 -7.74
N GLY A 64 13.89 -0.97 -8.77
CA GLY A 64 13.80 -2.08 -9.70
C GLY A 64 12.75 -3.14 -9.35
N CYS A 65 11.90 -2.91 -8.36
CA CYS A 65 10.75 -3.79 -8.09
C CYS A 65 9.65 -3.59 -9.12
N ALA A 66 8.90 -4.66 -9.38
CA ALA A 66 7.63 -4.57 -10.10
C ALA A 66 6.52 -4.35 -9.07
N VAL A 67 5.90 -3.17 -9.07
CA VAL A 67 4.95 -2.77 -8.03
C VAL A 67 3.54 -2.68 -8.58
N ASP A 68 2.62 -3.37 -7.92
CA ASP A 68 1.19 -3.13 -8.06
C ASP A 68 0.69 -2.44 -6.80
N ALA A 69 -0.11 -1.39 -6.97
CA ALA A 69 -0.68 -0.63 -5.87
C ALA A 69 -2.21 -0.67 -5.91
N VAL A 70 -2.82 -0.70 -4.75
CA VAL A 70 -4.27 -0.60 -4.56
C VAL A 70 -4.55 0.58 -3.65
N GLU A 71 -5.49 1.44 -4.06
CA GLU A 71 -5.92 2.58 -3.27
C GLU A 71 -7.43 2.76 -3.40
N LEU A 72 -8.09 3.08 -2.28
CA LEU A 72 -9.54 3.25 -2.24
C LEU A 72 -9.97 4.65 -2.70
N VAL A 73 -9.17 5.67 -2.41
CA VAL A 73 -9.55 7.08 -2.56
C VAL A 73 -9.08 7.63 -3.91
N GLY A 74 -10.02 8.07 -4.74
CA GLY A 74 -9.73 8.57 -6.08
C GLY A 74 -8.76 9.74 -6.12
N HIS A 75 -8.86 10.68 -5.17
CA HIS A 75 -7.92 11.80 -5.06
C HIS A 75 -6.47 11.32 -4.87
N ASN A 76 -6.25 10.34 -4.02
CA ASN A 76 -4.93 9.76 -3.81
C ASN A 76 -4.40 9.07 -5.07
N ILE A 77 -5.27 8.39 -5.80
CA ILE A 77 -4.91 7.75 -7.07
C ILE A 77 -4.44 8.79 -8.10
N ASP A 78 -5.13 9.92 -8.19
CA ASP A 78 -4.74 10.99 -9.11
C ASP A 78 -3.36 11.54 -8.76
N VAL A 79 -3.08 11.79 -7.48
CA VAL A 79 -1.77 12.23 -7.01
C VAL A 79 -0.71 11.15 -7.26
N PHE A 80 -1.04 9.89 -7.01
CA PHE A 80 -0.15 8.75 -7.29
C PHE A 80 0.28 8.74 -8.75
N ARG A 81 -0.68 8.84 -9.66
CA ARG A 81 -0.41 8.87 -11.11
C ARG A 81 0.44 10.07 -11.51
N LYS A 82 0.16 11.24 -10.94
CA LYS A 82 0.91 12.46 -11.18
C LYS A 82 2.37 12.33 -10.76
N ASN A 83 2.64 11.61 -9.67
CA ASN A 83 3.98 11.38 -9.14
C ASN A 83 4.74 10.25 -9.84
N THR A 84 4.07 9.46 -10.67
CA THR A 84 4.69 8.35 -11.40
C THR A 84 5.66 8.88 -12.45
N GLN A 85 6.88 8.36 -12.45
CA GLN A 85 7.94 8.77 -13.37
C GLN A 85 8.16 7.72 -14.47
N ALA A 86 8.70 8.16 -15.59
CA ALA A 86 9.09 7.24 -16.66
C ALA A 86 10.11 6.21 -16.14
N GLY A 87 9.97 4.97 -16.58
CA GLY A 87 10.84 3.87 -16.18
C GLY A 87 10.40 3.13 -14.91
N GLU A 88 9.44 3.65 -14.15
CA GLU A 88 8.87 2.92 -13.03
C GLU A 88 7.96 1.79 -13.55
N ASN A 89 8.22 0.55 -13.12
CA ASN A 89 7.33 -0.59 -13.39
C ASN A 89 6.26 -0.65 -12.31
N ILE A 90 5.22 0.14 -12.48
CA ILE A 90 4.20 0.36 -11.46
C ILE A 90 2.81 0.45 -12.06
N THR A 91 1.84 -0.15 -11.39
CA THR A 91 0.42 -0.02 -11.69
C THR A 91 -0.34 0.45 -10.45
N ILE A 92 -1.47 1.11 -10.65
CA ILE A 92 -2.39 1.45 -9.57
C ILE A 92 -3.82 1.11 -9.97
N THR A 93 -4.52 0.46 -9.04
CA THR A 93 -5.91 0.03 -9.19
C THR A 93 -6.73 0.58 -8.04
N GLN A 94 -7.92 1.09 -8.32
CA GLN A 94 -8.86 1.45 -7.27
C GLN A 94 -9.46 0.18 -6.67
N GLY A 95 -9.41 0.05 -5.35
CA GLY A 95 -9.90 -1.14 -4.67
C GLY A 95 -9.87 -1.04 -3.16
N ASN A 96 -10.37 -2.09 -2.54
CA ASN A 96 -10.54 -2.22 -1.10
C ASN A 96 -9.63 -3.33 -0.56
N ALA A 97 -8.98 -3.08 0.56
CA ALA A 97 -8.10 -4.06 1.23
C ALA A 97 -8.81 -5.37 1.59
N MET A 98 -10.12 -5.35 1.79
CA MET A 98 -10.90 -6.55 2.12
C MET A 98 -11.28 -7.40 0.90
N ASP A 99 -11.05 -6.90 -0.30
CA ASP A 99 -11.36 -7.61 -1.55
C ASP A 99 -10.26 -7.34 -2.57
N LEU A 100 -9.30 -8.25 -2.63
CA LEU A 100 -8.21 -8.24 -3.60
C LEU A 100 -8.43 -9.30 -4.70
N SER A 101 -9.67 -9.60 -5.02
CA SER A 101 -10.03 -10.65 -6.00
C SER A 101 -9.46 -10.38 -7.39
N ALA A 102 -9.13 -9.14 -7.72
CA ALA A 102 -8.45 -8.79 -8.97
C ALA A 102 -6.98 -9.26 -9.03
N PHE A 103 -6.42 -9.71 -7.92
CA PHE A 103 -5.02 -10.13 -7.81
C PHE A 103 -4.92 -11.63 -7.54
N PRO A 104 -3.92 -12.30 -8.14
CA PRO A 104 -3.82 -13.75 -8.05
C PRO A 104 -3.32 -14.22 -6.68
N ASP A 105 -3.62 -15.48 -6.36
CA ASP A 105 -3.01 -16.18 -5.25
C ASP A 105 -1.49 -16.28 -5.46
N ASN A 106 -0.73 -16.13 -4.38
CA ASN A 106 0.72 -16.32 -4.42
C ASN A 106 1.43 -15.49 -5.50
N GLY A 107 0.95 -14.26 -5.73
CA GLY A 107 1.46 -13.41 -6.80
C GLY A 107 2.64 -12.52 -6.42
N TYR A 108 2.87 -12.29 -5.13
CA TYR A 108 3.82 -11.26 -4.67
C TYR A 108 4.87 -11.80 -3.71
N ASP A 109 6.09 -11.30 -3.85
CA ASP A 109 7.20 -11.60 -2.95
C ASP A 109 7.09 -10.80 -1.65
N ILE A 110 6.63 -9.55 -1.75
CA ILE A 110 6.41 -8.65 -0.62
C ILE A 110 5.03 -8.01 -0.76
N THR A 111 4.30 -7.97 0.35
CA THR A 111 3.01 -7.27 0.43
C THR A 111 3.07 -6.26 1.56
N LEU A 112 2.69 -5.01 1.25
CA LEU A 112 2.64 -3.92 2.22
C LEU A 112 1.19 -3.64 2.58
N LEU A 113 0.87 -3.74 3.86
CA LEU A 113 -0.44 -3.43 4.45
C LEU A 113 -0.20 -2.41 5.57
N LEU A 114 0.19 -1.20 5.20
CA LEU A 114 0.72 -0.22 6.14
C LEU A 114 -0.32 0.77 6.66
N GLY A 115 -1.38 1.04 5.90
CA GLY A 115 -2.41 2.01 6.26
C GLY A 115 -3.78 1.44 6.58
N PRO A 116 -4.29 0.43 5.84
CA PRO A 116 -5.69 0.04 5.93
C PRO A 116 -6.16 -0.43 7.32
N LEU A 117 -5.30 -1.09 8.11
CA LEU A 117 -5.68 -1.58 9.43
C LEU A 117 -6.04 -0.47 10.44
N TYR A 118 -5.56 0.75 10.21
CA TYR A 118 -5.94 1.91 11.02
C TYR A 118 -7.40 2.34 10.79
N HIS A 119 -7.97 1.98 9.65
CA HIS A 119 -9.28 2.43 9.19
C HIS A 119 -10.32 1.32 9.16
N LEU A 120 -9.96 0.12 9.57
CA LEU A 120 -10.87 -1.01 9.71
C LEU A 120 -11.19 -1.18 11.20
N TYR A 121 -12.44 -0.94 11.58
CA TYR A 121 -12.80 -0.84 12.97
C TYR A 121 -13.17 -2.17 13.60
N THR A 122 -13.68 -3.12 12.82
CA THR A 122 -14.06 -4.43 13.34
C THR A 122 -12.92 -5.42 13.23
N LYS A 123 -12.90 -6.39 14.14
CA LYS A 123 -11.95 -7.49 14.09
C LYS A 123 -12.11 -8.31 12.80
N GLU A 124 -13.34 -8.52 12.39
CA GLU A 124 -13.69 -9.28 11.19
C GLU A 124 -13.10 -8.63 9.94
N ASP A 125 -13.23 -7.31 9.80
CA ASP A 125 -12.70 -6.56 8.65
C ASP A 125 -11.17 -6.58 8.63
N LYS A 126 -10.54 -6.41 9.79
CA LYS A 126 -9.07 -6.51 9.91
C LYS A 126 -8.58 -7.90 9.51
N LEU A 127 -9.26 -8.95 9.99
CA LEU A 127 -8.92 -10.33 9.63
C LEU A 127 -9.13 -10.60 8.13
N GLN A 128 -10.17 -10.03 7.54
CA GLN A 128 -10.42 -10.18 6.12
C GLN A 128 -9.30 -9.54 5.29
N ALA A 129 -8.87 -8.33 5.65
CA ALA A 129 -7.73 -7.68 4.98
C ALA A 129 -6.45 -8.49 5.13
N LEU A 130 -6.19 -9.06 6.30
CA LEU A 130 -5.03 -9.92 6.53
C LEU A 130 -5.12 -11.22 5.72
N ARG A 131 -6.29 -11.84 5.62
CA ARG A 131 -6.49 -13.03 4.79
C ARG A 131 -6.19 -12.76 3.33
N GLU A 132 -6.66 -11.64 2.80
CA GLU A 132 -6.37 -11.24 1.43
C GLU A 132 -4.87 -10.99 1.22
N ALA A 133 -4.21 -10.28 2.16
CA ALA A 133 -2.77 -10.07 2.10
C ALA A 133 -2.00 -11.40 2.10
N ILE A 134 -2.41 -12.36 2.92
CA ILE A 134 -1.79 -13.69 2.97
C ILE A 134 -2.01 -14.45 1.65
N ARG A 135 -3.23 -14.41 1.13
CA ARG A 135 -3.59 -15.13 -0.10
C ARG A 135 -2.73 -14.69 -1.30
N VAL A 136 -2.52 -13.39 -1.45
CA VAL A 136 -1.77 -12.83 -2.60
C VAL A 136 -0.25 -12.94 -2.43
N THR A 137 0.23 -13.21 -1.23
CA THR A 137 1.67 -13.33 -0.96
C THR A 137 2.13 -14.76 -1.18
N LYS A 138 3.28 -14.92 -1.84
CA LYS A 138 3.88 -16.24 -2.08
C LYS A 138 4.24 -16.93 -0.77
N PRO A 139 4.20 -18.28 -0.71
CA PRO A 139 4.85 -19.01 0.37
C PRO A 139 6.32 -18.59 0.51
N GLY A 140 6.76 -18.26 1.72
CA GLY A 140 8.09 -17.71 1.96
C GLY A 140 8.25 -16.23 1.67
N GLY A 141 7.21 -15.56 1.14
CA GLY A 141 7.17 -14.12 1.00
C GLY A 141 7.00 -13.39 2.33
N VAL A 142 7.04 -12.07 2.30
CA VAL A 142 7.00 -11.24 3.51
C VAL A 142 5.84 -10.26 3.44
N ILE A 143 5.10 -10.15 4.54
CA ILE A 143 4.05 -9.16 4.70
C ILE A 143 4.49 -8.16 5.77
N PHE A 144 4.43 -6.87 5.43
CA PHE A 144 4.60 -5.78 6.39
C PHE A 144 3.23 -5.22 6.72
N ALA A 145 2.80 -5.39 7.95
CA ALA A 145 1.51 -4.89 8.42
C ALA A 145 1.71 -3.89 9.56
N ALA A 146 1.12 -2.71 9.44
CA ALA A 146 1.12 -1.71 10.49
C ALA A 146 -0.26 -1.63 11.14
N TYR A 147 -0.28 -1.61 12.46
CA TYR A 147 -1.52 -1.52 13.25
C TYR A 147 -1.26 -0.74 14.55
N VAL A 148 -2.33 -0.29 15.17
CA VAL A 148 -2.31 0.40 16.49
C VAL A 148 -2.96 -0.51 17.54
#